data_e770d0486fcca29132412e278cd0b96d
#
_entry.id   e770d0486fcca29132412e278cd0b96d
#
_cell.length_a   1.000
_cell.length_b   1.000
_cell.length_c   1.000
_cell.angle_alpha   90.00
_cell.angle_beta   90.00
_cell.angle_gamma   90.00
#
_symmetry.space_group_name_H-M   'P 1'
#
loop_
_entity.id
_entity.type
_entity.pdbx_description
1 polymer ?
#
loop_
_entity_poly.entity_id
_entity_poly.type
_entity_poly.pdbx_seq_one_letter_code
_entity_poly.pdbx_strand_id
1 'polypeptide(L)'
;MFIQNKCLVKYCKNNALSTFDENGNLTEEKGYCLDHIPNPGKLKEQIFNYIEKNEKIVGLNANGLIFTDIDFSNKQFFCCNFSHCTFTNIHAENTKIQMSFFDYAFFYDCNMIHNNFLFNSFAQCTFMHTLFTSSDMIQSNFNGIQSYQSSFDDSDLFTSQFIKSTLVDTSFRNCNLKKCNFIKSSRKNVSFKMSNTREAIFDKIGTILESGYFQNTDSLSNTDKIEEI
;
A
#
# COMPACT_ATOMS: atom_id res chain seq x y z
N MET A 1 12.08 6.39 13.60
CA MET A 1 11.79 7.49 12.65
C MET A 1 12.92 7.46 11.64
N PHE A 2 12.64 7.22 10.36
CA PHE A 2 13.72 7.22 9.38
C PHE A 2 14.17 8.66 9.08
N ILE A 3 15.47 8.84 8.94
CA ILE A 3 16.05 10.13 8.62
C ILE A 3 15.90 10.33 7.11
N GLN A 4 15.06 11.26 6.70
CA GLN A 4 15.00 11.67 5.29
C GLN A 4 16.16 12.60 4.96
N ASN A 5 17.30 12.02 4.66
CA ASN A 5 18.40 12.79 4.14
C ASN A 5 18.09 13.28 2.73
N LYS A 6 18.46 14.53 2.44
CA LYS A 6 18.41 15.04 1.07
C LYS A 6 19.62 14.57 0.28
N CYS A 7 19.44 14.43 -1.03
CA CYS A 7 20.51 14.11 -1.95
C CYS A 7 21.70 15.08 -1.79
N LEU A 8 22.92 14.56 -1.82
CA LEU A 8 24.15 15.33 -1.69
C LEU A 8 24.41 16.33 -2.83
N VAL A 9 23.77 16.10 -3.99
CA VAL A 9 23.92 17.03 -5.13
C VAL A 9 23.25 18.37 -4.80
N LYS A 10 24.00 19.43 -4.96
CA LYS A 10 23.57 20.81 -4.68
C LYS A 10 22.27 21.13 -5.46
N TYR A 11 21.30 21.69 -4.77
CA TYR A 11 19.95 22.03 -5.26
C TYR A 11 19.03 20.82 -5.64
N CYS A 12 19.48 19.60 -5.48
CA CYS A 12 18.58 18.44 -5.63
C CYS A 12 17.60 18.38 -4.46
N LYS A 13 16.31 18.28 -4.78
CA LYS A 13 15.23 18.21 -3.78
C LYS A 13 14.83 16.77 -3.42
N ASN A 14 15.34 15.79 -4.16
CA ASN A 14 15.01 14.38 -3.95
C ASN A 14 15.61 13.85 -2.65
N ASN A 15 14.96 12.86 -2.05
CA ASN A 15 15.48 12.17 -0.88
C ASN A 15 16.62 11.23 -1.31
N ALA A 16 17.65 11.16 -0.48
CA ALA A 16 18.73 10.19 -0.68
C ALA A 16 18.25 8.77 -0.38
N LEU A 17 18.76 7.81 -1.13
CA LEU A 17 18.61 6.39 -0.81
C LEU A 17 19.45 6.02 0.42
N SER A 18 19.15 4.89 1.03
CA SER A 18 19.94 4.34 2.12
C SER A 18 21.40 4.10 1.73
N THR A 19 22.29 4.27 2.70
CA THR A 19 23.72 4.00 2.55
C THR A 19 24.13 2.82 3.44
N PHE A 20 25.19 2.15 3.07
CA PHE A 20 25.67 0.94 3.75
C PHE A 20 27.17 1.02 4.01
N ASP A 21 27.59 0.48 5.17
CA ASP A 21 28.99 0.31 5.51
C ASP A 21 29.65 -0.84 4.72
N GLU A 22 30.94 -1.08 4.96
CA GLU A 22 31.69 -2.16 4.31
C GLU A 22 31.19 -3.55 4.68
N ASN A 23 30.48 -3.69 5.80
CA ASN A 23 29.90 -4.94 6.28
C ASN A 23 28.44 -5.13 5.76
N GLY A 24 27.91 -4.16 5.00
CA GLY A 24 26.56 -4.17 4.47
C GLY A 24 25.48 -3.79 5.49
N ASN A 25 25.82 -3.15 6.59
CA ASN A 25 24.87 -2.61 7.55
C ASN A 25 24.39 -1.22 7.12
N LEU A 26 23.11 -0.93 7.40
CA LEU A 26 22.51 0.37 7.14
C LEU A 26 23.21 1.47 7.96
N THR A 27 23.54 2.58 7.30
CA THR A 27 24.15 3.75 7.97
C THR A 27 23.24 4.97 7.94
N GLU A 28 23.54 5.96 8.79
CA GLU A 28 22.86 7.26 8.79
C GLU A 28 23.59 8.30 7.91
N GLU A 29 24.58 7.88 7.14
CA GLU A 29 25.34 8.78 6.29
C GLU A 29 24.48 9.39 5.18
N LYS A 30 24.87 10.59 4.77
CA LYS A 30 24.23 11.26 3.65
C LYS A 30 24.61 10.57 2.34
N GLY A 31 23.63 10.37 1.48
CA GLY A 31 23.78 9.69 0.20
C GLY A 31 23.24 10.48 -0.98
N TYR A 32 23.01 9.77 -2.07
CA TYR A 32 22.46 10.31 -3.30
C TYR A 32 21.05 9.74 -3.56
N CYS A 33 20.24 10.47 -4.26
CA CYS A 33 18.99 9.92 -4.82
C CYS A 33 19.30 9.03 -6.02
N LEU A 34 18.30 8.30 -6.50
CA LEU A 34 18.44 7.35 -7.62
C LEU A 34 19.02 8.01 -8.88
N ASP A 35 18.63 9.28 -9.17
CA ASP A 35 19.10 10.02 -10.35
C ASP A 35 20.58 10.45 -10.28
N HIS A 36 21.14 10.51 -9.09
CA HIS A 36 22.48 11.08 -8.86
C HIS A 36 23.48 10.09 -8.28
N ILE A 37 23.05 8.88 -7.97
CA ILE A 37 23.98 7.88 -7.45
C ILE A 37 24.94 7.42 -8.53
N PRO A 38 26.27 7.39 -8.27
CA PRO A 38 27.26 7.03 -9.28
C PRO A 38 27.13 5.60 -9.81
N ASN A 39 26.68 4.69 -8.98
CA ASN A 39 26.49 3.27 -9.34
C ASN A 39 25.16 2.73 -8.79
N PRO A 40 24.04 2.92 -9.52
CA PRO A 40 22.72 2.44 -9.10
C PRO A 40 22.65 0.92 -8.94
N GLY A 41 23.36 0.17 -9.79
CA GLY A 41 23.39 -1.28 -9.75
C GLY A 41 24.01 -1.81 -8.44
N LYS A 42 25.13 -1.25 -8.03
CA LYS A 42 25.79 -1.62 -6.77
C LYS A 42 24.89 -1.33 -5.56
N LEU A 43 24.24 -0.16 -5.54
CA LEU A 43 23.35 0.16 -4.43
C LEU A 43 22.13 -0.75 -4.40
N LYS A 44 21.55 -1.05 -5.56
CA LYS A 44 20.43 -2.00 -5.66
C LYS A 44 20.83 -3.36 -5.08
N GLU A 45 21.99 -3.86 -5.43
CA GLU A 45 22.54 -5.12 -4.89
C GLU A 45 22.74 -5.04 -3.36
N GLN A 46 23.29 -3.95 -2.84
CA GLN A 46 23.43 -3.74 -1.40
C GLN A 46 22.08 -3.74 -0.66
N ILE A 47 21.05 -3.07 -1.21
CA ILE A 47 19.72 -3.07 -0.63
C ILE A 47 19.11 -4.47 -0.65
N PHE A 48 19.25 -5.22 -1.73
CA PHE A 48 18.71 -6.56 -1.83
C PHE A 48 19.40 -7.52 -0.87
N ASN A 49 20.72 -7.51 -0.81
CA ASN A 49 21.49 -8.32 0.13
C ASN A 49 21.16 -7.98 1.60
N TYR A 50 20.93 -6.68 1.89
CA TYR A 50 20.49 -6.25 3.21
C TYR A 50 19.11 -6.78 3.58
N ILE A 51 18.14 -6.72 2.66
CA ILE A 51 16.81 -7.27 2.86
C ILE A 51 16.87 -8.80 3.00
N GLU A 52 17.65 -9.48 2.17
CA GLU A 52 17.78 -10.93 2.21
C GLU A 52 18.37 -11.40 3.55
N LYS A 53 19.46 -10.78 3.99
CA LYS A 53 20.19 -11.14 5.22
C LYS A 53 19.42 -10.88 6.50
N ASN A 54 18.53 -9.89 6.53
CA ASN A 54 17.85 -9.43 7.74
C ASN A 54 16.38 -9.83 7.74
N GLU A 55 15.88 -10.35 8.85
CA GLU A 55 14.44 -10.55 9.06
C GLU A 55 13.72 -9.25 9.41
N LYS A 56 14.39 -8.37 10.15
CA LYS A 56 13.86 -7.08 10.57
C LYS A 56 14.61 -5.92 9.95
N ILE A 57 13.91 -5.12 9.18
CA ILE A 57 14.41 -3.97 8.45
C ILE A 57 13.76 -2.69 9.03
N VAL A 58 14.57 -1.74 9.47
CA VAL A 58 14.07 -0.50 10.05
C VAL A 58 14.70 0.70 9.35
N GLY A 59 13.86 1.63 8.88
CA GLY A 59 14.32 2.89 8.32
C GLY A 59 14.96 2.82 6.93
N LEU A 60 14.82 1.70 6.22
CA LEU A 60 15.33 1.55 4.86
C LEU A 60 14.66 2.54 3.91
N ASN A 61 15.44 3.29 3.14
CA ASN A 61 14.96 4.10 2.03
C ASN A 61 15.40 3.49 0.69
N ALA A 62 14.44 2.88 0.00
CA ALA A 62 14.60 2.24 -1.31
C ALA A 62 13.80 2.96 -2.41
N ASN A 63 13.51 4.25 -2.22
CA ASN A 63 12.65 5.03 -3.12
C ASN A 63 13.02 4.87 -4.60
N GLY A 64 12.03 4.55 -5.44
CA GLY A 64 12.19 4.45 -6.89
C GLY A 64 12.84 3.16 -7.40
N LEU A 65 13.18 2.22 -6.54
CA LEU A 65 13.77 0.95 -6.99
C LEU A 65 12.74 -0.02 -7.59
N ILE A 66 13.25 -0.95 -8.39
CA ILE A 66 12.46 -2.02 -9.00
C ILE A 66 12.78 -3.33 -8.31
N PHE A 67 11.76 -3.96 -7.75
CA PHE A 67 11.79 -5.28 -7.12
C PHE A 67 11.03 -6.27 -8.01
N THR A 68 11.66 -7.35 -8.40
CA THR A 68 11.06 -8.36 -9.29
C THR A 68 11.42 -9.76 -8.81
N ASP A 69 10.43 -10.65 -8.78
CA ASP A 69 10.60 -12.07 -8.41
C ASP A 69 11.24 -12.24 -7.02
N ILE A 70 10.80 -11.46 -6.03
CA ILE A 70 11.34 -11.50 -4.66
C ILE A 70 10.30 -12.05 -3.70
N ASP A 71 10.75 -12.89 -2.78
CA ASP A 71 9.97 -13.35 -1.64
C ASP A 71 10.31 -12.52 -0.39
N PHE A 72 9.30 -11.77 0.09
CA PHE A 72 9.38 -11.02 1.34
C PHE A 72 8.71 -11.73 2.52
N SER A 73 8.34 -12.99 2.36
CA SER A 73 7.64 -13.73 3.40
C SER A 73 8.42 -13.77 4.71
N ASN A 74 7.70 -13.64 5.82
CA ASN A 74 8.21 -13.60 7.18
C ASN A 74 9.16 -12.42 7.50
N LYS A 75 9.30 -11.45 6.60
CA LYS A 75 10.08 -10.22 6.82
C LYS A 75 9.29 -9.19 7.63
N GLN A 76 10.01 -8.31 8.31
CA GLN A 76 9.44 -7.22 9.08
C GLN A 76 10.05 -5.89 8.63
N PHE A 77 9.21 -4.98 8.13
CA PHE A 77 9.62 -3.65 7.68
C PHE A 77 8.97 -2.58 8.56
N PHE A 78 9.78 -1.72 9.15
CA PHE A 78 9.31 -0.62 10.00
C PHE A 78 9.87 0.70 9.53
N CYS A 79 9.00 1.70 9.39
CA CYS A 79 9.40 3.05 9.01
C CYS A 79 10.24 3.08 7.72
N CYS A 80 9.95 2.22 6.77
CA CYS A 80 10.66 2.14 5.49
C CYS A 80 10.01 3.04 4.43
N ASN A 81 10.79 3.45 3.44
CA ASN A 81 10.31 4.22 2.30
C ASN A 81 10.52 3.44 1.00
N PHE A 82 9.42 2.99 0.43
CA PHE A 82 9.31 2.32 -0.86
C PHE A 82 8.49 3.15 -1.87
N SER A 83 8.38 4.47 -1.66
CA SER A 83 7.64 5.32 -2.58
C SER A 83 8.25 5.28 -3.98
N HIS A 84 7.41 5.38 -5.00
CA HIS A 84 7.79 5.28 -6.41
C HIS A 84 8.48 3.95 -6.81
N CYS A 85 8.46 2.93 -5.96
CA CYS A 85 8.99 1.61 -6.31
C CYS A 85 8.07 0.89 -7.29
N THR A 86 8.65 -0.03 -8.04
CA THR A 86 7.90 -1.01 -8.83
C THR A 86 8.10 -2.39 -8.21
N PHE A 87 7.00 -3.07 -7.94
CA PHE A 87 6.97 -4.42 -7.41
C PHE A 87 6.29 -5.32 -8.45
N THR A 88 7.02 -6.29 -8.98
CA THR A 88 6.53 -7.23 -9.98
C THR A 88 6.75 -8.65 -9.50
N ASN A 89 5.69 -9.47 -9.53
CA ASN A 89 5.75 -10.87 -9.11
C ASN A 89 6.36 -11.04 -7.71
N ILE A 90 5.91 -10.20 -6.77
CA ILE A 90 6.33 -10.28 -5.36
C ILE A 90 5.47 -11.29 -4.64
N HIS A 91 6.12 -12.16 -3.88
CA HIS A 91 5.48 -13.00 -2.89
C HIS A 91 5.76 -12.45 -1.49
N ALA A 92 4.73 -12.31 -0.67
CA ALA A 92 4.85 -11.87 0.71
C ALA A 92 3.74 -12.50 1.55
N GLU A 93 4.09 -13.45 2.37
CA GLU A 93 3.20 -14.11 3.31
C GLU A 93 3.73 -13.95 4.74
N ASN A 94 2.85 -13.72 5.70
CA ASN A 94 3.21 -13.48 7.10
C ASN A 94 4.21 -12.32 7.29
N THR A 95 4.17 -11.35 6.39
CA THR A 95 5.05 -10.19 6.43
C THR A 95 4.45 -9.11 7.30
N LYS A 96 5.27 -8.43 8.07
CA LYS A 96 4.86 -7.30 8.88
C LYS A 96 5.43 -6.00 8.32
N ILE A 97 4.57 -5.08 7.90
CA ILE A 97 4.97 -3.77 7.38
C ILE A 97 4.21 -2.70 8.16
N GLN A 98 4.92 -1.83 8.87
CA GLN A 98 4.29 -0.81 9.69
C GLN A 98 4.93 0.57 9.52
N MET A 99 4.10 1.62 9.54
CA MET A 99 4.52 3.02 9.45
C MET A 99 5.45 3.27 8.25
N SER A 100 5.19 2.59 7.13
CA SER A 100 6.02 2.63 5.92
C SER A 100 5.28 3.32 4.77
N PHE A 101 6.03 3.83 3.80
CA PHE A 101 5.49 4.56 2.66
C PHE A 101 5.71 3.80 1.36
N PHE A 102 4.64 3.67 0.59
CA PHE A 102 4.61 3.10 -0.76
C PHE A 102 4.01 4.09 -1.76
N ASP A 103 3.90 5.36 -1.41
CA ASP A 103 3.21 6.36 -2.22
C ASP A 103 3.72 6.36 -3.66
N TYR A 104 2.80 6.37 -4.63
CA TYR A 104 3.10 6.29 -6.07
C TYR A 104 3.80 5.00 -6.50
N ALA A 105 3.79 3.94 -5.69
CA ALA A 105 4.35 2.67 -6.10
C ALA A 105 3.41 1.90 -7.05
N PHE A 106 3.99 1.00 -7.82
CA PHE A 106 3.31 0.13 -8.74
C PHE A 106 3.48 -1.33 -8.32
N PHE A 107 2.36 -2.06 -8.20
CA PHE A 107 2.33 -3.48 -7.87
C PHE A 107 1.67 -4.24 -9.01
N TYR A 108 2.37 -5.19 -9.58
CA TYR A 108 1.91 -6.02 -10.69
C TYR A 108 2.13 -7.51 -10.39
N ASP A 109 1.07 -8.32 -10.51
CA ASP A 109 1.09 -9.76 -10.24
C ASP A 109 1.66 -10.12 -8.85
N CYS A 110 1.35 -9.31 -7.82
CA CYS A 110 1.87 -9.54 -6.47
C CYS A 110 0.91 -10.39 -5.63
N ASN A 111 1.46 -11.36 -4.92
CA ASN A 111 0.76 -12.16 -3.94
C ASN A 111 1.20 -11.77 -2.53
N MET A 112 0.38 -10.96 -1.85
CA MET A 112 0.70 -10.36 -0.55
C MET A 112 -0.39 -10.71 0.48
N ILE A 113 -0.52 -12.00 0.78
CA ILE A 113 -1.57 -12.56 1.63
C ILE A 113 -1.12 -12.78 3.08
N HIS A 114 -2.09 -12.82 4.01
CA HIS A 114 -1.87 -13.10 5.44
C HIS A 114 -0.86 -12.15 6.10
N ASN A 115 -0.90 -10.87 5.73
CA ASN A 115 0.08 -9.89 6.18
C ASN A 115 -0.47 -8.93 7.25
N ASN A 116 0.46 -8.27 7.96
CA ASN A 116 0.13 -7.21 8.90
C ASN A 116 0.70 -5.88 8.40
N PHE A 117 -0.16 -5.04 7.79
CA PHE A 117 0.17 -3.78 7.14
C PHE A 117 -0.45 -2.58 7.85
N LEU A 118 -0.01 -2.28 9.06
CA LEU A 118 -0.62 -1.25 9.90
C LEU A 118 0.00 0.13 9.67
N PHE A 119 -0.84 1.16 9.56
CA PHE A 119 -0.42 2.56 9.50
C PHE A 119 0.46 2.91 8.31
N ASN A 120 0.27 2.23 7.17
CA ASN A 120 1.07 2.47 5.97
C ASN A 120 0.40 3.49 5.05
N SER A 121 1.20 4.12 4.20
CA SER A 121 0.69 4.91 3.10
C SER A 121 0.93 4.21 1.76
N PHE A 122 -0.16 4.00 1.03
CA PHE A 122 -0.21 3.52 -0.36
C PHE A 122 -0.85 4.59 -1.26
N ALA A 123 -0.75 5.87 -0.89
CA ALA A 123 -1.39 6.93 -1.65
C ALA A 123 -0.91 6.95 -3.11
N GLN A 124 -1.86 7.09 -4.04
CA GLN A 124 -1.59 7.13 -5.48
C GLN A 124 -0.91 5.86 -6.05
N CYS A 125 -0.92 4.74 -5.33
CA CYS A 125 -0.42 3.47 -5.85
C CYS A 125 -1.29 2.95 -7.00
N THR A 126 -0.67 2.14 -7.85
CA THR A 126 -1.38 1.31 -8.82
C THR A 126 -1.22 -0.15 -8.43
N PHE A 127 -2.35 -0.84 -8.30
CA PHE A 127 -2.42 -2.29 -8.07
C PHE A 127 -3.03 -2.96 -9.31
N MET A 128 -2.32 -3.89 -9.90
CA MET A 128 -2.81 -4.73 -10.99
C MET A 128 -2.59 -6.20 -10.65
N HIS A 129 -3.66 -6.99 -10.66
CA HIS A 129 -3.64 -8.41 -10.31
C HIS A 129 -2.96 -8.69 -8.97
N THR A 130 -3.18 -7.80 -7.97
CA THR A 130 -2.51 -7.89 -6.68
C THR A 130 -3.47 -8.42 -5.62
N LEU A 131 -3.01 -9.38 -4.82
CA LEU A 131 -3.78 -9.99 -3.74
C LEU A 131 -3.28 -9.49 -2.39
N PHE A 132 -4.18 -8.90 -1.61
CA PHE A 132 -3.97 -8.51 -0.22
C PHE A 132 -4.87 -9.31 0.74
N THR A 133 -5.32 -10.45 0.30
CA THR A 133 -6.33 -11.27 1.00
C THR A 133 -5.88 -11.67 2.41
N SER A 134 -6.83 -11.71 3.34
CA SER A 134 -6.61 -12.14 4.72
C SER A 134 -5.53 -11.33 5.47
N SER A 135 -5.47 -10.03 5.23
CA SER A 135 -4.44 -9.15 5.78
C SER A 135 -5.04 -8.07 6.70
N ASP A 136 -4.28 -7.69 7.72
CA ASP A 136 -4.60 -6.55 8.59
C ASP A 136 -4.03 -5.28 7.97
N MET A 137 -4.89 -4.39 7.47
CA MET A 137 -4.48 -3.14 6.80
C MET A 137 -5.10 -1.92 7.49
N ILE A 138 -5.15 -1.98 8.81
CA ILE A 138 -5.83 -1.00 9.67
C ILE A 138 -5.16 0.38 9.58
N GLN A 139 -5.98 1.44 9.52
CA GLN A 139 -5.54 2.85 9.48
C GLN A 139 -4.53 3.14 8.37
N SER A 140 -4.69 2.48 7.23
CA SER A 140 -3.82 2.67 6.07
C SER A 140 -4.44 3.66 5.07
N ASN A 141 -3.57 4.39 4.39
CA ASN A 141 -3.94 5.39 3.42
C ASN A 141 -3.88 4.83 2.00
N PHE A 142 -5.05 4.60 1.38
CA PHE A 142 -5.21 4.20 -0.02
C PHE A 142 -5.82 5.32 -0.87
N ASN A 143 -5.63 6.58 -0.50
CA ASN A 143 -6.21 7.69 -1.25
C ASN A 143 -5.62 7.79 -2.66
N GLY A 144 -6.51 7.91 -3.64
CA GLY A 144 -6.13 8.08 -5.04
C GLY A 144 -5.53 6.84 -5.71
N ILE A 145 -5.62 5.66 -5.09
CA ILE A 145 -5.13 4.43 -5.73
C ILE A 145 -5.89 4.13 -7.03
N GLN A 146 -5.23 3.41 -7.91
CA GLN A 146 -5.81 2.76 -9.06
C GLN A 146 -5.70 1.24 -8.86
N SER A 147 -6.82 0.57 -8.69
CA SER A 147 -6.85 -0.88 -8.44
C SER A 147 -7.62 -1.58 -9.54
N TYR A 148 -6.97 -2.53 -10.19
CA TYR A 148 -7.51 -3.30 -11.29
C TYR A 148 -7.35 -4.80 -11.01
N GLN A 149 -8.44 -5.56 -11.09
CA GLN A 149 -8.47 -7.01 -10.92
C GLN A 149 -7.69 -7.49 -9.67
N SER A 150 -7.87 -6.76 -8.57
CA SER A 150 -7.14 -7.00 -7.31
C SER A 150 -8.10 -7.37 -6.19
N SER A 151 -7.60 -8.00 -5.14
CA SER A 151 -8.43 -8.42 -4.01
C SER A 151 -7.88 -7.97 -2.66
N PHE A 152 -8.82 -7.49 -1.83
CA PHE A 152 -8.64 -7.22 -0.41
C PHE A 152 -9.50 -8.16 0.45
N ASP A 153 -10.04 -9.25 -0.12
CA ASP A 153 -10.99 -10.13 0.55
C ASP A 153 -10.47 -10.63 1.91
N ASP A 154 -11.40 -10.87 2.83
CA ASP A 154 -11.13 -11.42 4.16
C ASP A 154 -10.20 -10.54 5.05
N SER A 155 -10.06 -9.24 4.74
CA SER A 155 -9.09 -8.35 5.39
C SER A 155 -9.72 -7.38 6.38
N ASP A 156 -8.93 -6.97 7.38
CA ASP A 156 -9.30 -5.88 8.29
C ASP A 156 -8.75 -4.53 7.77
N LEU A 157 -9.66 -3.69 7.31
CA LEU A 157 -9.37 -2.35 6.75
C LEU A 157 -9.91 -1.24 7.66
N PHE A 158 -10.17 -1.53 8.94
CA PHE A 158 -10.75 -0.58 9.87
C PHE A 158 -10.12 0.81 9.78
N THR A 159 -10.96 1.85 9.57
CA THR A 159 -10.58 3.28 9.43
C THR A 159 -9.64 3.62 8.27
N SER A 160 -9.45 2.72 7.30
CA SER A 160 -8.63 2.99 6.13
C SER A 160 -9.33 3.90 5.12
N GLN A 161 -8.53 4.63 4.33
CA GLN A 161 -9.01 5.70 3.46
C GLN A 161 -8.84 5.35 1.98
N PHE A 162 -9.90 5.43 1.19
CA PHE A 162 -9.93 5.18 -0.26
C PHE A 162 -10.47 6.39 -1.04
N ILE A 163 -10.23 7.61 -0.53
CA ILE A 163 -10.75 8.84 -1.12
C ILE A 163 -10.17 9.05 -2.52
N LYS A 164 -11.02 9.38 -3.52
CA LYS A 164 -10.62 9.62 -4.91
C LYS A 164 -9.92 8.44 -5.58
N SER A 165 -10.19 7.23 -5.14
CA SER A 165 -9.62 6.00 -5.73
C SER A 165 -10.39 5.58 -6.99
N THR A 166 -9.72 4.89 -7.89
CA THR A 166 -10.32 4.20 -9.03
C THR A 166 -10.23 2.70 -8.79
N LEU A 167 -11.38 2.06 -8.62
CA LEU A 167 -11.50 0.64 -8.31
C LEU A 167 -12.25 -0.05 -9.45
N VAL A 168 -11.60 -0.96 -10.14
CA VAL A 168 -12.17 -1.71 -11.28
C VAL A 168 -11.92 -3.20 -11.07
N ASP A 169 -12.98 -4.02 -11.14
CA ASP A 169 -12.91 -5.46 -10.93
C ASP A 169 -12.16 -5.81 -9.62
N THR A 170 -12.38 -5.00 -8.58
CA THR A 170 -11.69 -5.10 -7.29
C THR A 170 -12.64 -5.68 -6.24
N SER A 171 -12.14 -6.60 -5.43
CA SER A 171 -12.94 -7.28 -4.42
C SER A 171 -12.58 -6.86 -3.00
N PHE A 172 -13.62 -6.64 -2.18
CA PHE A 172 -13.58 -6.36 -0.74
C PHE A 172 -14.60 -7.26 -0.01
N ARG A 173 -14.69 -8.53 -0.36
CA ARG A 173 -15.64 -9.45 0.27
C ARG A 173 -15.18 -9.86 1.66
N ASN A 174 -16.14 -10.02 2.57
CA ASN A 174 -15.89 -10.46 3.95
C ASN A 174 -14.86 -9.60 4.71
N CYS A 175 -14.79 -8.29 4.40
CA CYS A 175 -13.85 -7.35 5.01
C CYS A 175 -14.46 -6.63 6.21
N ASN A 176 -13.61 -6.21 7.14
CA ASN A 176 -13.96 -5.19 8.10
C ASN A 176 -13.68 -3.80 7.51
N LEU A 177 -14.72 -3.17 6.94
CA LEU A 177 -14.66 -1.83 6.36
C LEU A 177 -15.22 -0.75 7.30
N LYS A 178 -15.38 -1.07 8.59
CA LYS A 178 -15.92 -0.13 9.56
C LYS A 178 -15.12 1.17 9.56
N LYS A 179 -15.82 2.31 9.41
CA LYS A 179 -15.25 3.66 9.34
C LYS A 179 -14.31 3.92 8.16
N CYS A 180 -14.31 3.08 7.14
CA CYS A 180 -13.59 3.38 5.91
C CYS A 180 -14.23 4.55 5.16
N ASN A 181 -13.43 5.22 4.34
CA ASN A 181 -13.90 6.37 3.56
C ASN A 181 -13.64 6.17 2.07
N PHE A 182 -14.73 6.09 1.28
CA PHE A 182 -14.70 5.91 -0.18
C PHE A 182 -15.22 7.15 -0.93
N ILE A 183 -15.20 8.34 -0.31
CA ILE A 183 -15.69 9.58 -0.95
C ILE A 183 -14.93 9.85 -2.25
N LYS A 184 -15.69 10.20 -3.31
CA LYS A 184 -15.17 10.50 -4.65
C LYS A 184 -14.41 9.33 -5.29
N SER A 185 -14.58 8.10 -4.82
CA SER A 185 -14.02 6.94 -5.48
C SER A 185 -14.90 6.50 -6.67
N SER A 186 -14.27 6.19 -7.80
CA SER A 186 -14.92 5.53 -8.94
C SER A 186 -14.87 4.01 -8.74
N ARG A 187 -16.01 3.34 -8.89
CA ARG A 187 -16.18 1.91 -8.62
C ARG A 187 -16.87 1.23 -9.80
N LYS A 188 -16.19 0.27 -10.42
CA LYS A 188 -16.74 -0.54 -11.51
C LYS A 188 -16.49 -2.02 -11.20
N ASN A 189 -17.55 -2.83 -11.14
CA ASN A 189 -17.49 -4.25 -10.77
C ASN A 189 -16.77 -4.47 -9.42
N VAL A 190 -17.11 -3.68 -8.40
CA VAL A 190 -16.52 -3.80 -7.07
C VAL A 190 -17.48 -4.56 -6.16
N SER A 191 -17.00 -5.58 -5.48
CA SER A 191 -17.78 -6.39 -4.55
C SER A 191 -17.48 -6.02 -3.09
N PHE A 192 -18.52 -5.71 -2.33
CA PHE A 192 -18.47 -5.54 -0.86
C PHE A 192 -19.29 -6.62 -0.14
N LYS A 193 -19.54 -7.75 -0.80
CA LYS A 193 -20.40 -8.80 -0.26
C LYS A 193 -19.87 -9.32 1.08
N MET A 194 -20.76 -9.44 2.06
CA MET A 194 -20.49 -9.94 3.41
C MET A 194 -19.54 -9.07 4.23
N SER A 195 -19.26 -7.83 3.80
CA SER A 195 -18.36 -6.94 4.54
C SER A 195 -19.11 -6.09 5.56
N ASN A 196 -18.42 -5.82 6.69
CA ASN A 196 -18.93 -4.88 7.70
C ASN A 196 -18.64 -3.45 7.26
N THR A 197 -19.65 -2.77 6.73
CA THR A 197 -19.58 -1.37 6.26
C THR A 197 -20.09 -0.36 7.29
N ARG A 198 -20.25 -0.74 8.54
CA ARG A 198 -20.75 0.16 9.59
C ARG A 198 -19.91 1.43 9.67
N GLU A 199 -20.58 2.60 9.63
CA GLU A 199 -19.93 3.91 9.65
C GLU A 199 -18.96 4.16 8.46
N ALA A 200 -18.96 3.30 7.44
CA ALA A 200 -18.20 3.57 6.21
C ALA A 200 -18.91 4.67 5.40
N ILE A 201 -18.13 5.52 4.76
CA ILE A 201 -18.65 6.67 4.00
C ILE A 201 -18.50 6.41 2.51
N PHE A 202 -19.63 6.40 1.80
CA PHE A 202 -19.71 6.32 0.35
C PHE A 202 -20.46 7.54 -0.17
N ASP A 203 -20.04 8.10 -1.30
CA ASP A 203 -20.84 9.10 -1.99
C ASP A 203 -21.68 8.45 -3.11
N LYS A 204 -22.60 9.27 -3.67
CA LYS A 204 -23.48 8.83 -4.75
C LYS A 204 -22.77 8.63 -6.10
N ILE A 205 -21.49 8.97 -6.21
CA ILE A 205 -20.69 8.90 -7.44
C ILE A 205 -19.99 7.54 -7.49
N GLY A 206 -20.52 6.67 -8.26
CA GLY A 206 -19.94 5.34 -8.53
C GLY A 206 -21.04 4.31 -8.68
N THR A 207 -21.10 3.67 -9.83
CA THR A 207 -22.00 2.53 -10.05
C THR A 207 -21.53 1.37 -9.19
N ILE A 208 -22.29 1.01 -8.18
CA ILE A 208 -22.23 -0.32 -7.58
C ILE A 208 -22.95 -1.22 -8.59
N LEU A 209 -22.21 -1.81 -9.51
CA LEU A 209 -22.74 -2.87 -10.33
C LEU A 209 -22.75 -4.14 -9.50
N GLU A 210 -23.98 -4.58 -9.19
CA GLU A 210 -24.31 -5.76 -8.41
C GLU A 210 -23.95 -5.72 -6.93
N SER A 211 -24.91 -5.18 -6.23
CA SER A 211 -25.08 -5.23 -4.80
C SER A 211 -25.16 -6.66 -4.27
N GLY A 212 -24.12 -7.14 -3.64
CA GLY A 212 -24.41 -7.94 -2.48
C GLY A 212 -24.99 -6.98 -1.44
N TYR A 213 -26.19 -7.21 -1.01
CA TYR A 213 -26.96 -6.41 -0.06
C TYR A 213 -26.09 -5.77 1.01
N PHE A 214 -26.20 -4.44 1.20
CA PHE A 214 -25.82 -3.80 2.45
C PHE A 214 -26.69 -4.39 3.57
N GLN A 215 -26.21 -5.38 4.27
CA GLN A 215 -26.80 -5.79 5.52
C GLN A 215 -26.29 -4.85 6.60
N ASN A 216 -26.92 -3.70 6.69
CA ASN A 216 -27.18 -2.92 7.89
C ASN A 216 -27.55 -1.48 7.50
N THR A 217 -28.86 -1.22 7.48
CA THR A 217 -29.45 0.10 7.24
C THR A 217 -29.33 1.07 8.43
N ASP A 218 -28.55 0.74 9.45
CA ASP A 218 -28.53 1.52 10.69
C ASP A 218 -27.47 2.64 10.74
N SER A 219 -26.74 2.89 9.64
CA SER A 219 -25.72 3.94 9.60
C SER A 219 -25.97 5.04 8.56
N LEU A 220 -27.15 5.09 7.96
CA LEU A 220 -27.58 6.29 7.21
C LEU A 220 -28.02 7.33 8.23
N SER A 221 -27.10 8.19 8.64
CA SER A 221 -27.43 9.45 9.29
C SER A 221 -28.40 10.23 8.40
N ASN A 222 -29.51 10.66 8.99
CA ASN A 222 -30.65 11.38 8.49
C ASN A 222 -30.38 12.49 7.45
N THR A 223 -30.06 12.16 6.22
CA THR A 223 -30.19 13.12 5.12
C THR A 223 -30.30 12.46 3.75
N ASP A 224 -31.08 11.43 3.54
CA ASP A 224 -31.57 11.16 2.18
C ASP A 224 -32.48 9.91 2.18
N LYS A 225 -33.77 10.15 2.40
CA LYS A 225 -34.81 9.23 1.95
C LYS A 225 -34.77 9.22 0.44
N ILE A 226 -34.33 8.12 -0.16
CA ILE A 226 -34.58 7.87 -1.59
C ILE A 226 -36.00 7.31 -1.67
N GLU A 227 -36.91 8.10 -2.23
CA GLU A 227 -38.20 7.61 -2.70
C GLU A 227 -37.96 6.60 -3.83
N GLU A 228 -38.57 5.43 -3.66
CA GLU A 228 -38.69 4.43 -4.72
C GLU A 228 -39.51 4.99 -5.89
N ILE A 229 -38.99 4.90 -7.09
CA ILE A 229 -39.75 4.77 -8.35
C ILE A 229 -39.14 3.66 -9.16
#